data_51711ce4acf3ed52ac2b6ee0b6b48c0e
#
_entry.id   51711ce4acf3ed52ac2b6ee0b6b48c0e
#
_cell.length_a   1.000
_cell.length_b   1.000
_cell.length_c   1.000
_cell.angle_alpha   90.00
_cell.angle_beta   90.00
_cell.angle_gamma   90.00
#
_symmetry.space_group_name_H-M   'P 1'
#
loop_
_entity.id
_entity.type
_entity.pdbx_description
1 polymer ?
#
loop_
_entity_poly.entity_id
_entity_poly.type
_entity_poly.pdbx_seq_one_letter_code
_entity_poly.pdbx_strand_id
1 'polypeptide(L)'
;FGRKAPVIVTEDMVRGMSKGAVIVDLAVEGGGNVAGSQLDEETEVDGIRIIGLGNLPGRVTVHASQMFSSNLYNLVEEFWNAEEKRFELNFEDEIVKGCVITHQGKIVNEMIAKHFSALSG
;
A
#
# COMPACT_ATOMS: atom_id res chain seq x y z
N PHE A 1 5.28 1.64 -2.74
CA PHE A 1 5.23 2.60 -1.62
C PHE A 1 6.04 3.84 -1.97
N GLY A 2 5.55 5.06 -1.57
CA GLY A 2 6.24 6.33 -1.78
C GLY A 2 6.21 6.88 -3.22
N ARG A 3 5.48 6.27 -4.14
CA ARG A 3 5.29 6.78 -5.49
C ARG A 3 3.88 7.35 -5.65
N LYS A 4 3.76 8.42 -6.43
CA LYS A 4 2.46 8.95 -6.83
C LYS A 4 1.68 7.88 -7.58
N ALA A 5 0.41 7.69 -7.24
CA ALA A 5 -0.48 6.77 -7.94
C ALA A 5 -0.68 7.26 -9.40
N PRO A 6 -0.56 6.39 -10.40
CA PRO A 6 -0.88 6.76 -11.77
C PRO A 6 -2.40 6.89 -11.94
N VAL A 7 -2.85 7.82 -12.75
CA VAL A 7 -4.25 7.88 -13.19
C VAL A 7 -4.51 6.71 -14.13
N ILE A 8 -5.37 5.79 -13.73
CA ILE A 8 -5.77 4.59 -14.50
C ILE A 8 -7.13 4.81 -15.16
N VAL A 9 -8.07 5.41 -14.43
CA VAL A 9 -9.41 5.77 -14.92
C VAL A 9 -9.39 7.23 -15.32
N THR A 10 -9.41 7.47 -16.63
CA THR A 10 -9.40 8.83 -17.19
C THR A 10 -10.78 9.49 -17.08
N GLU A 11 -10.83 10.81 -17.29
CA GLU A 11 -12.09 11.55 -17.27
C GLU A 11 -13.09 11.03 -18.31
N ASP A 12 -12.61 10.70 -19.50
CA ASP A 12 -13.45 10.13 -20.58
C ASP A 12 -14.01 8.76 -20.18
N MET A 13 -13.24 7.94 -19.48
CA MET A 13 -13.73 6.66 -18.96
C MET A 13 -14.80 6.87 -17.88
N VAL A 14 -14.62 7.84 -16.98
CA VAL A 14 -15.65 8.22 -16.00
C VAL A 14 -16.93 8.63 -16.70
N ARG A 15 -16.85 9.56 -17.66
CA ARG A 15 -18.01 10.04 -18.44
C ARG A 15 -18.71 8.94 -19.23
N GLY A 16 -17.98 7.90 -19.63
CA GLY A 16 -18.52 6.73 -20.33
C GLY A 16 -19.30 5.76 -19.44
N MET A 17 -19.30 5.96 -18.12
CA MET A 17 -20.03 5.11 -17.18
C MET A 17 -21.52 5.45 -17.15
N SER A 18 -22.33 4.53 -16.65
CA SER A 18 -23.77 4.76 -16.47
C SER A 18 -24.00 5.83 -15.39
N LYS A 19 -24.96 6.74 -15.64
CA LYS A 19 -25.38 7.73 -14.63
C LYS A 19 -25.81 7.03 -13.34
N GLY A 20 -25.40 7.59 -12.22
CA GLY A 20 -25.61 7.01 -10.89
C GLY A 20 -24.57 5.97 -10.49
N ALA A 21 -23.57 5.69 -11.34
CA ALA A 21 -22.43 4.86 -10.93
C ALA A 21 -21.64 5.51 -9.79
N VAL A 22 -21.01 4.67 -8.96
CA VAL A 22 -20.16 5.10 -7.86
C VAL A 22 -18.78 4.48 -8.05
N ILE A 23 -17.76 5.31 -7.93
CA ILE A 23 -16.34 4.90 -7.95
C ILE A 23 -15.76 5.20 -6.55
N VAL A 24 -15.05 4.23 -5.99
CA VAL A 24 -14.28 4.44 -4.75
C VAL A 24 -12.81 4.35 -5.08
N ASP A 25 -12.09 5.45 -4.93
CA ASP A 25 -10.65 5.52 -5.19
C ASP A 25 -9.86 5.21 -3.93
N LEU A 26 -9.33 3.98 -3.85
CA LEU A 26 -8.52 3.53 -2.72
C LEU A 26 -7.08 4.05 -2.75
N ALA A 27 -6.65 4.65 -3.86
CA ALA A 27 -5.31 5.18 -4.04
C ALA A 27 -5.21 6.69 -3.84
N VAL A 28 -6.29 7.33 -3.40
CA VAL A 28 -6.40 8.80 -3.31
C VAL A 28 -5.30 9.45 -2.46
N GLU A 29 -4.86 8.80 -1.36
CA GLU A 29 -3.73 9.28 -0.53
C GLU A 29 -2.41 9.35 -1.30
N GLY A 30 -2.24 8.50 -2.30
CA GLY A 30 -1.08 8.50 -3.20
C GLY A 30 -1.24 9.40 -4.43
N GLY A 31 -2.32 10.17 -4.51
CA GLY A 31 -2.65 11.05 -5.63
C GLY A 31 -3.79 10.56 -6.52
N GLY A 32 -4.36 9.39 -6.22
CA GLY A 32 -5.55 8.84 -6.87
C GLY A 32 -5.29 8.09 -8.17
N ASN A 33 -6.10 7.06 -8.40
CA ASN A 33 -6.14 6.32 -9.67
C ASN A 33 -7.27 6.80 -10.60
N VAL A 34 -8.16 7.65 -10.13
CA VAL A 34 -9.34 8.12 -10.85
C VAL A 34 -9.23 9.63 -11.09
N ALA A 35 -9.43 10.05 -12.35
CA ALA A 35 -9.49 11.46 -12.68
C ALA A 35 -10.64 12.13 -11.92
N GLY A 36 -10.38 13.27 -11.27
CA GLY A 36 -11.36 14.00 -10.47
C GLY A 36 -11.49 13.52 -9.01
N SER A 37 -10.79 12.46 -8.61
CA SER A 37 -10.72 12.03 -7.22
C SER A 37 -9.98 13.05 -6.35
N GLN A 38 -10.52 13.37 -5.19
CA GLN A 38 -9.91 14.29 -4.21
C GLN A 38 -9.93 13.65 -2.82
N LEU A 39 -8.83 13.86 -2.08
CA LEU A 39 -8.65 13.26 -0.76
C LEU A 39 -9.71 13.78 0.22
N ASP A 40 -10.38 12.83 0.90
CA ASP A 40 -11.44 13.04 1.88
C ASP A 40 -12.67 13.79 1.34
N GLU A 41 -12.85 13.77 0.01
CA GLU A 41 -14.00 14.41 -0.64
C GLU A 41 -14.81 13.39 -1.46
N GLU A 42 -16.08 13.75 -1.66
CA GLU A 42 -16.97 13.14 -2.62
C GLU A 42 -17.19 14.13 -3.74
N THR A 43 -16.79 13.76 -4.96
CA THR A 43 -16.94 14.58 -6.16
C THR A 43 -17.93 13.94 -7.12
N GLU A 44 -18.51 14.72 -8.02
CA GLU A 44 -19.45 14.26 -9.04
C GLU A 44 -19.01 14.74 -10.43
N VAL A 45 -18.98 13.81 -11.38
CA VAL A 45 -18.70 14.10 -12.79
C VAL A 45 -19.81 13.46 -13.63
N ASP A 46 -20.61 14.29 -14.30
CA ASP A 46 -21.70 13.86 -15.20
C ASP A 46 -22.70 12.86 -14.57
N GLY A 47 -22.99 13.02 -13.26
CA GLY A 47 -23.87 12.13 -12.51
C GLY A 47 -23.21 10.85 -12.04
N ILE A 48 -21.88 10.74 -12.13
CA ILE A 48 -21.06 9.67 -11.56
C ILE A 48 -20.40 10.19 -10.30
N ARG A 49 -20.59 9.49 -9.19
CA ARG A 49 -20.04 9.84 -7.91
C ARG A 49 -18.68 9.23 -7.70
N ILE A 50 -17.69 10.04 -7.33
CA ILE A 50 -16.32 9.59 -7.04
C ILE A 50 -16.05 9.86 -5.56
N ILE A 51 -15.70 8.81 -4.82
CA ILE A 51 -15.44 8.83 -3.38
C ILE A 51 -13.96 8.63 -3.14
N GLY A 52 -13.28 9.67 -2.64
CA GLY A 52 -11.84 9.66 -2.34
C GLY A 52 -11.56 9.66 -0.85
N LEU A 53 -11.93 8.59 -0.13
CA LEU A 53 -11.71 8.53 1.31
C LEU A 53 -10.31 8.05 1.67
N GLY A 54 -9.57 8.88 2.40
CA GLY A 54 -8.30 8.51 3.02
C GLY A 54 -8.47 7.68 4.29
N ASN A 55 -7.34 7.10 4.73
CA ASN A 55 -7.24 6.30 5.95
C ASN A 55 -8.35 5.24 6.10
N LEU A 56 -8.65 4.50 5.04
CA LEU A 56 -9.65 3.44 5.07
C LEU A 56 -9.41 2.38 6.16
N PRO A 57 -8.17 1.93 6.41
CA PRO A 57 -7.89 1.04 7.55
C PRO A 57 -8.31 1.64 8.90
N GLY A 58 -8.16 2.95 9.06
CA GLY A 58 -8.59 3.67 10.27
C GLY A 58 -10.12 3.74 10.44
N ARG A 59 -10.90 3.47 9.39
CA ARG A 59 -12.37 3.40 9.44
C ARG A 59 -12.90 2.02 9.80
N VAL A 60 -12.08 0.97 9.66
CA VAL A 60 -12.38 -0.42 10.02
C VAL A 60 -11.33 -0.97 11.00
N THR A 61 -11.03 -0.20 12.02
CA THR A 61 -9.89 -0.36 12.93
C THR A 61 -9.73 -1.76 13.51
N VAL A 62 -10.82 -2.38 13.95
CA VAL A 62 -10.79 -3.72 14.57
C VAL A 62 -10.30 -4.76 13.55
N HIS A 63 -10.90 -4.79 12.37
CA HIS A 63 -10.54 -5.76 11.33
C HIS A 63 -9.13 -5.49 10.77
N ALA A 64 -8.79 -4.24 10.52
CA ALA A 64 -7.47 -3.86 10.04
C ALA A 64 -6.37 -4.27 11.03
N SER A 65 -6.58 -4.01 12.33
CA SER A 65 -5.63 -4.39 13.39
C SER A 65 -5.51 -5.90 13.55
N GLN A 66 -6.62 -6.64 13.47
CA GLN A 66 -6.59 -8.11 13.53
C GLN A 66 -5.82 -8.71 12.35
N MET A 67 -6.08 -8.25 11.13
CA MET A 67 -5.38 -8.72 9.94
C MET A 67 -3.89 -8.40 10.00
N PHE A 68 -3.54 -7.19 10.41
CA PHE A 68 -2.13 -6.79 10.57
C PHE A 68 -1.42 -7.61 11.64
N SER A 69 -2.06 -7.81 12.81
CA SER A 69 -1.53 -8.65 13.88
C SER A 69 -1.32 -10.09 13.42
N SER A 70 -2.27 -10.66 12.68
CA SER A 70 -2.14 -12.03 12.13
C SER A 70 -0.98 -12.14 11.15
N ASN A 71 -0.79 -11.14 10.28
CA ASN A 71 0.33 -11.12 9.36
C ASN A 71 1.69 -11.05 10.09
N LEU A 72 1.78 -10.23 11.14
CA LEU A 72 2.99 -10.17 11.97
C LEU A 72 3.26 -11.48 12.71
N TYR A 73 2.20 -12.09 13.26
CA TYR A 73 2.32 -13.37 13.94
C TYR A 73 2.84 -14.46 12.98
N ASN A 74 2.22 -14.59 11.81
CA ASN A 74 2.62 -15.56 10.79
C ASN A 74 4.08 -15.34 10.33
N LEU A 75 4.50 -14.07 10.17
CA LEU A 75 5.89 -13.74 9.85
C LEU A 75 6.86 -14.21 10.94
N VAL A 76 6.50 -13.96 12.21
CA VAL A 76 7.35 -14.40 13.33
C VAL A 76 7.37 -15.92 13.45
N GLU A 77 6.23 -16.60 13.30
CA GLU A 77 6.11 -18.05 13.37
C GLU A 77 6.93 -18.73 12.27
N GLU A 78 6.87 -18.23 11.03
CA GLU A 78 7.59 -18.78 9.88
C GLU A 78 9.13 -18.76 10.08
N PHE A 79 9.64 -17.66 10.64
CA PHE A 79 11.10 -17.48 10.77
C PHE A 79 11.62 -17.72 12.20
N TRP A 80 10.79 -18.25 13.10
CA TRP A 80 11.20 -18.58 14.47
C TRP A 80 11.79 -19.98 14.56
N ASN A 81 13.08 -20.07 14.88
CA ASN A 81 13.72 -21.36 15.21
C ASN A 81 13.51 -21.66 16.70
N ALA A 82 12.66 -22.66 16.99
CA ALA A 82 12.28 -23.02 18.36
C ALA A 82 13.43 -23.74 19.11
N GLU A 83 14.31 -24.44 18.42
CA GLU A 83 15.45 -25.15 18.99
C GLU A 83 16.54 -24.17 19.42
N GLU A 84 16.89 -23.25 18.53
CA GLU A 84 17.89 -22.21 18.76
C GLU A 84 17.35 -21.01 19.54
N LYS A 85 16.03 -20.95 19.74
CA LYS A 85 15.30 -19.83 20.41
C LYS A 85 15.65 -18.46 19.84
N ARG A 86 15.75 -18.40 18.53
CA ARG A 86 16.10 -17.17 17.79
C ARG A 86 15.28 -17.00 16.53
N PHE A 87 15.25 -15.78 16.05
CA PHE A 87 14.64 -15.43 14.77
C PHE A 87 15.68 -15.61 13.66
N GLU A 88 15.39 -16.47 12.68
CA GLU A 88 16.30 -16.79 11.58
C GLU A 88 15.75 -16.29 10.26
N LEU A 89 16.40 -15.27 9.69
CA LEU A 89 16.02 -14.69 8.41
C LEU A 89 16.81 -15.37 7.27
N ASN A 90 16.09 -16.07 6.40
CA ASN A 90 16.66 -16.56 5.15
C ASN A 90 16.54 -15.45 4.07
N PHE A 91 17.65 -14.80 3.75
CA PHE A 91 17.68 -13.73 2.74
C PHE A 91 17.48 -14.18 1.29
N GLU A 92 17.40 -15.50 1.02
CA GLU A 92 16.97 -16.01 -0.27
C GLU A 92 15.43 -16.09 -0.41
N ASP A 93 14.72 -16.04 0.71
CA ASP A 93 13.27 -16.02 0.77
C ASP A 93 12.69 -14.70 0.25
N GLU A 94 11.63 -14.76 -0.56
CA GLU A 94 11.01 -13.58 -1.18
C GLU A 94 10.30 -12.68 -0.15
N ILE A 95 9.74 -13.26 0.91
CA ILE A 95 9.09 -12.50 1.99
C ILE A 95 10.15 -11.71 2.75
N VAL A 96 11.27 -12.34 3.10
CA VAL A 96 12.38 -11.68 3.77
C VAL A 96 12.95 -10.56 2.90
N LYS A 97 13.22 -10.83 1.61
CA LYS A 97 13.66 -9.80 0.64
C LYS A 97 12.71 -8.62 0.54
N GLY A 98 11.41 -8.87 0.60
CA GLY A 98 10.38 -7.83 0.53
C GLY A 98 10.19 -7.04 1.83
N CYS A 99 10.32 -7.69 2.98
CA CYS A 99 10.00 -7.11 4.28
C CYS A 99 11.20 -6.49 5.00
N VAL A 100 12.40 -7.09 4.89
CA VAL A 100 13.57 -6.61 5.62
C VAL A 100 14.23 -5.45 4.89
N ILE A 101 14.20 -4.28 5.50
CA ILE A 101 14.80 -3.07 4.94
C ILE A 101 16.27 -2.97 5.35
N THR A 102 16.56 -3.19 6.64
CA THR A 102 17.92 -3.08 7.19
C THR A 102 18.28 -4.33 7.98
N HIS A 103 19.53 -4.75 7.89
CA HIS A 103 20.08 -5.85 8.66
C HIS A 103 21.56 -5.58 8.97
N GLN A 104 21.97 -5.82 10.21
CA GLN A 104 23.36 -5.62 10.68
C GLN A 104 23.97 -4.28 10.26
N GLY A 105 23.19 -3.21 10.40
CA GLY A 105 23.62 -1.83 10.09
C GLY A 105 23.70 -1.48 8.60
N LYS A 106 23.20 -2.34 7.72
CA LYS A 106 23.19 -2.11 6.26
C LYS A 106 21.76 -2.13 5.72
N ILE A 107 21.51 -1.38 4.66
CA ILE A 107 20.27 -1.49 3.87
C ILE A 107 20.42 -2.73 2.99
N VAL A 108 19.52 -3.72 3.20
CA VAL A 108 19.52 -4.99 2.46
C VAL A 108 18.41 -5.06 1.42
N ASN A 109 17.40 -4.20 1.51
CA ASN A 109 16.35 -4.11 0.51
C ASN A 109 16.86 -3.37 -0.72
N GLU A 110 16.90 -4.03 -1.87
CA GLU A 110 17.44 -3.48 -3.12
C GLU A 110 16.71 -2.23 -3.61
N MET A 111 15.38 -2.19 -3.48
CA MET A 111 14.57 -1.06 -3.93
C MET A 111 14.88 0.19 -3.09
N ILE A 112 15.01 0.00 -1.78
CA ILE A 112 15.34 1.08 -0.86
C ILE A 112 16.79 1.53 -1.06
N ALA A 113 17.73 0.60 -1.24
CA ALA A 113 19.14 0.92 -1.51
C ALA A 113 19.30 1.75 -2.79
N LYS A 114 18.59 1.40 -3.86
CA LYS A 114 18.59 2.17 -5.12
C LYS A 114 18.01 3.57 -4.93
N HIS A 115 16.95 3.71 -4.14
CA HIS A 115 16.35 5.03 -3.87
C HIS A 115 17.32 5.94 -3.09
N PHE A 116 17.96 5.42 -2.05
CA PHE A 116 18.95 6.19 -1.27
C PHE A 116 20.18 6.54 -2.09
N SER A 117 20.66 5.65 -2.95
CA SER A 117 21.80 5.96 -3.84
C SER A 117 21.49 7.09 -4.81
N ALA A 118 20.25 7.18 -5.28
CA ALA A 118 19.80 8.26 -6.18
C ALA A 118 19.64 9.62 -5.46
N LEU A 119 19.50 9.65 -4.14
CA LEU A 119 19.40 10.88 -3.35
C LEU A 119 20.78 11.40 -2.89
N SER A 120 21.80 10.56 -2.95
CA SER A 120 23.16 10.86 -2.47
C SER A 120 24.12 11.31 -3.58
N GLY A 121 23.68 11.33 -4.84
CA GLY A 121 24.39 11.84 -6.02
C GLY A 121 23.77 13.10 -6.54
#